data_2673170d8de928d6fa7ffe59d2d92856
#
_entry.id   2673170d8de928d6fa7ffe59d2d92856
#
_cell.length_a   1.000
_cell.length_b   1.000
_cell.length_c   1.000
_cell.angle_alpha   90.00
_cell.angle_beta   90.00
_cell.angle_gamma   90.00
#
_symmetry.space_group_name_H-M   'P 1'
#
loop_
_entity.id
_entity.type
_entity.pdbx_description
1 polymer ?
#
loop_
_entity_poly.entity_id
_entity_poly.type
_entity_poly.pdbx_seq_one_letter_code
_entity_poly.pdbx_strand_id
1 'polypeptide(L)'
;MLNEKNKMNGKIAKAMCVILAVAAVFSFVSNIFADDASTPESPSFRTANSAVIRGSENVPRIKAGEFLMNIWKNTGIYQIIHVDTPEEIAAKEAAKEEAESQMKNDPFAGKKAPGWQKLLMICVGFLIIYLGAGRGFEPLLLIPIGFGTVLVNIPGAGMGEGPDGMLHIIYNAGVGNEFFPMLIFMGIGAMTDFGPLIANPKMALLGGAAQLGVFFTLFGVGLMNFIPGIEYNMFQAAAIAIIGGADGPTSIYVSAKLAPEMMAVIAVAAYSYMALVPMIQPPIMKALTTKKEKTIKMKQLRPVSRIEKILFPIVLLVITLLLLPPAAPLIGMLCFGNFVKNCGAADRLSKTMENELMNIVSILLSLGVGSQMTPEKIINGNSIGIIILGLVAFCVATAGGILMAKLMNLFLKEKINPLIGSAGVSAVPMAARVSNKVGLEYDPGNFLLMHAMGPNVSGVIGTAIAAGVFISTYAR
;
A
#
# COMPACT_ATOMS: atom_id res chain seq x y z
N MET A 1 -15.64 34.51 -18.48
CA MET A 1 -15.31 35.44 -17.38
C MET A 1 -16.04 35.17 -16.07
N LEU A 2 -17.35 34.88 -16.03
CA LEU A 2 -18.06 34.56 -14.75
C LEU A 2 -17.65 33.23 -14.12
N ASN A 3 -17.28 32.23 -14.92
CA ASN A 3 -16.91 30.90 -14.45
C ASN A 3 -15.48 30.80 -13.87
N GLU A 4 -14.58 31.68 -14.28
CA GLU A 4 -13.22 31.78 -13.73
C GLU A 4 -13.17 32.55 -12.42
N LYS A 5 -14.01 33.60 -12.27
CA LYS A 5 -14.16 34.30 -11.00
C LYS A 5 -14.71 33.40 -9.88
N ASN A 6 -15.64 32.51 -10.18
CA ASN A 6 -16.17 31.54 -9.21
C ASN A 6 -15.13 30.47 -8.82
N LYS A 7 -14.27 30.01 -9.73
CA LYS A 7 -13.17 29.11 -9.42
C LYS A 7 -12.07 29.77 -8.59
N MET A 8 -11.80 31.05 -8.81
CA MET A 8 -10.79 31.80 -8.06
C MET A 8 -11.27 32.10 -6.65
N ASN A 9 -12.55 32.48 -6.48
CA ASN A 9 -13.16 32.70 -5.16
C ASN A 9 -13.21 31.40 -4.33
N GLY A 10 -13.42 30.23 -4.95
CA GLY A 10 -13.35 28.94 -4.27
C GLY A 10 -11.94 28.55 -3.79
N LYS A 11 -10.89 28.95 -4.52
CA LYS A 11 -9.50 28.73 -4.09
C LYS A 11 -9.08 29.65 -2.94
N ILE A 12 -9.51 30.93 -2.99
CA ILE A 12 -9.25 31.90 -1.93
C ILE A 12 -10.01 31.53 -0.65
N ALA A 13 -11.25 31.08 -0.76
CA ALA A 13 -12.02 30.61 0.39
C ALA A 13 -11.39 29.39 1.07
N LYS A 14 -10.85 28.43 0.30
CA LYS A 14 -10.12 27.28 0.85
C LYS A 14 -8.80 27.67 1.53
N ALA A 15 -8.05 28.59 0.96
CA ALA A 15 -6.83 29.11 1.59
C ALA A 15 -7.14 29.87 2.89
N MET A 16 -8.21 30.68 2.91
CA MET A 16 -8.70 31.34 4.12
C MET A 16 -9.17 30.37 5.20
N CYS A 17 -9.83 29.28 4.86
CA CYS A 17 -10.21 28.24 5.83
C CYS A 17 -8.99 27.58 6.49
N VAL A 18 -7.92 27.35 5.76
CA VAL A 18 -6.68 26.80 6.32
C VAL A 18 -5.99 27.82 7.23
N ILE A 19 -5.92 29.08 6.84
CA ILE A 19 -5.36 30.16 7.65
C ILE A 19 -6.19 30.38 8.93
N LEU A 20 -7.53 30.32 8.83
CA LEU A 20 -8.43 30.45 9.98
C LEU A 20 -8.33 29.25 10.92
N ALA A 21 -8.12 28.03 10.41
CA ALA A 21 -7.88 26.85 11.23
C ALA A 21 -6.56 26.96 12.00
N VAL A 22 -5.50 27.44 11.37
CA VAL A 22 -4.21 27.69 12.03
C VAL A 22 -4.33 28.83 13.06
N ALA A 23 -5.04 29.89 12.74
CA ALA A 23 -5.29 31.01 13.67
C ALA A 23 -6.18 30.57 14.86
N ALA A 24 -7.17 29.70 14.66
CA ALA A 24 -8.00 29.15 15.73
C ALA A 24 -7.19 28.26 16.69
N VAL A 25 -6.27 27.45 16.17
CA VAL A 25 -5.33 26.66 17.00
C VAL A 25 -4.42 27.59 17.81
N PHE A 26 -3.90 28.67 17.21
CA PHE A 26 -3.08 29.66 17.92
C PHE A 26 -3.88 30.43 19.00
N SER A 27 -5.13 30.79 18.70
CA SER A 27 -6.03 31.46 19.67
C SER A 27 -6.44 30.52 20.81
N PHE A 28 -6.65 29.22 20.54
CA PHE A 28 -6.93 28.21 21.54
C PHE A 28 -5.73 28.00 22.49
N VAL A 29 -4.53 27.95 21.93
CA VAL A 29 -3.28 27.83 22.71
C VAL A 29 -3.06 29.08 23.56
N SER A 30 -3.28 30.30 23.03
CA SER A 30 -3.15 31.54 23.82
C SER A 30 -4.21 31.71 24.91
N ASN A 31 -5.41 31.19 24.74
CA ASN A 31 -6.44 31.20 25.79
C ASN A 31 -6.17 30.20 26.94
N ILE A 32 -5.48 29.08 26.67
CA ILE A 32 -5.03 28.16 27.74
C ILE A 32 -4.00 28.82 28.64
N PHE A 33 -3.25 29.81 28.17
CA PHE A 33 -2.22 30.51 28.95
C PHE A 33 -2.72 31.84 29.56
N ALA A 34 -3.96 32.28 29.32
CA ALA A 34 -4.50 33.52 29.83
C ALA A 34 -5.34 33.37 31.10
N ASP A 35 -5.66 32.17 31.56
CA ASP A 35 -6.60 31.90 32.65
C ASP A 35 -5.95 31.36 33.93
N ASP A 36 -4.82 31.95 34.35
CA ASP A 36 -4.22 31.63 35.64
C ASP A 36 -4.01 32.89 36.51
N ALA A 37 -5.12 33.60 36.81
CA ALA A 37 -5.17 34.63 37.84
C ALA A 37 -6.57 34.72 38.44
N SER A 38 -6.98 33.76 39.25
CA SER A 38 -7.83 33.92 40.44
C SER A 38 -8.40 32.58 40.93
N THR A 39 -8.03 32.22 42.15
CA THR A 39 -8.65 31.18 42.99
C THR A 39 -10.11 31.52 43.34
N PRO A 40 -11.01 30.55 43.65
CA PRO A 40 -11.04 29.95 44.99
C PRO A 40 -11.38 28.42 45.05
N GLU A 41 -11.14 27.89 46.21
CA GLU A 41 -11.24 26.54 46.73
C GLU A 41 -12.54 25.75 46.52
N SER A 42 -12.29 24.42 46.49
CA SER A 42 -12.99 23.23 47.01
C SER A 42 -13.97 22.49 46.07
N PRO A 43 -14.35 21.20 46.33
CA PRO A 43 -13.87 20.24 47.35
C PRO A 43 -13.45 18.84 46.78
N SER A 44 -12.66 18.19 47.60
CA SER A 44 -12.35 16.75 47.77
C SER A 44 -13.00 15.70 46.84
N PHE A 45 -12.17 15.04 46.00
CA PHE A 45 -12.30 13.64 45.70
C PHE A 45 -11.08 12.89 46.29
N ARG A 46 -11.23 12.40 47.51
CA ARG A 46 -10.38 11.37 48.06
C ARG A 46 -10.94 10.02 47.64
N THR A 47 -10.06 9.21 47.17
CA THR A 47 -9.84 7.76 47.34
C THR A 47 -9.67 7.05 46.04
N ALA A 48 -8.45 6.70 45.72
CA ALA A 48 -7.91 5.45 45.22
C ALA A 48 -6.61 5.73 44.44
N ASN A 49 -5.51 5.67 45.09
CA ASN A 49 -4.18 5.21 44.67
C ASN A 49 -3.08 5.74 45.58
N SER A 50 -3.15 5.34 46.86
CA SER A 50 -2.10 5.62 47.88
C SER A 50 -1.01 4.51 47.96
N ALA A 51 -0.74 3.82 46.85
CA ALA A 51 0.23 2.71 46.88
C ALA A 51 1.46 2.87 45.95
N VAL A 52 1.59 3.97 45.19
CA VAL A 52 2.72 4.14 44.24
C VAL A 52 3.62 5.33 44.55
N ILE A 53 3.29 6.18 45.54
CA ILE A 53 4.15 7.33 45.87
C ILE A 53 4.79 7.13 47.27
N ARG A 54 5.71 6.16 47.37
CA ARG A 54 6.76 6.14 48.41
C ARG A 54 8.08 5.75 47.74
N GLY A 55 8.81 6.76 47.27
CA GLY A 55 10.16 6.56 46.75
C GLY A 55 10.64 7.67 45.78
N SER A 56 10.46 8.95 46.12
CA SER A 56 11.20 10.01 45.47
C SER A 56 11.43 11.19 46.38
N GLU A 57 12.31 11.02 47.33
CA GLU A 57 13.08 12.11 47.89
C GLU A 57 14.21 12.44 46.88
N ASN A 58 13.97 13.29 45.93
CA ASN A 58 14.87 14.08 45.09
C ASN A 58 14.26 14.27 43.69
N VAL A 59 13.11 14.92 43.59
CA VAL A 59 12.72 15.53 42.30
C VAL A 59 13.47 16.86 42.18
N PRO A 60 14.41 17.01 41.25
CA PRO A 60 15.11 18.27 41.08
C PRO A 60 14.09 19.34 40.69
N ARG A 61 14.06 20.48 41.39
CA ARG A 61 13.24 21.64 41.07
C ARG A 61 13.74 22.21 39.75
N ILE A 62 13.11 21.89 38.65
CA ILE A 62 13.41 22.45 37.33
C ILE A 62 13.08 23.94 37.37
N LYS A 63 14.03 24.82 37.05
CA LYS A 63 13.78 26.25 36.93
C LYS A 63 12.82 26.51 35.77
N ALA A 64 11.90 27.46 35.90
CA ALA A 64 10.88 27.74 34.89
C ALA A 64 11.46 27.98 33.47
N GLY A 65 12.66 28.59 33.41
CA GLY A 65 13.36 28.80 32.13
C GLY A 65 13.86 27.50 31.48
N GLU A 66 14.33 26.54 32.29
CA GLU A 66 14.74 25.21 31.79
C GLU A 66 13.53 24.38 31.34
N PHE A 67 12.43 24.50 32.04
CA PHE A 67 11.16 23.85 31.67
C PHE A 67 10.64 24.37 30.32
N LEU A 68 10.60 25.70 30.13
CA LEU A 68 10.19 26.30 28.85
C LEU A 68 11.15 25.95 27.70
N MET A 69 12.45 25.91 27.98
CA MET A 69 13.44 25.49 26.99
C MET A 69 13.30 24.03 26.61
N ASN A 70 13.01 23.17 27.57
CA ASN A 70 12.75 21.75 27.30
C ASN A 70 11.46 21.55 26.46
N ILE A 71 10.40 22.30 26.76
CA ILE A 71 9.20 22.32 25.92
C ILE A 71 9.55 22.76 24.50
N TRP A 72 10.29 23.86 24.34
CA TRP A 72 10.71 24.37 23.04
C TRP A 72 11.55 23.35 22.27
N LYS A 73 12.54 22.73 22.90
CA LYS A 73 13.39 21.69 22.30
C LYS A 73 12.62 20.46 21.86
N ASN A 74 11.49 20.16 22.50
CA ASN A 74 10.61 19.05 22.15
C ASN A 74 9.58 19.42 21.09
N THR A 75 9.51 20.67 20.62
CA THR A 75 8.63 21.03 19.52
C THR A 75 9.17 20.50 18.19
N GLY A 76 8.27 20.04 17.31
CA GLY A 76 8.61 19.65 15.94
C GLY A 76 9.30 20.77 15.15
N ILE A 77 8.95 22.05 15.43
CA ILE A 77 9.58 23.23 14.82
C ILE A 77 11.06 23.31 15.18
N TYR A 78 11.40 23.17 16.47
CA TYR A 78 12.78 23.17 16.92
C TYR A 78 13.59 22.04 16.28
N GLN A 79 13.04 20.85 16.23
CA GLN A 79 13.71 19.67 15.66
C GLN A 79 13.90 19.73 14.14
N ILE A 80 13.11 20.53 13.43
CA ILE A 80 13.29 20.78 11.99
C ILE A 80 14.42 21.80 11.73
N ILE A 81 14.54 22.82 12.60
CA ILE A 81 15.44 23.97 12.40
C ILE A 81 16.80 23.73 13.06
N HIS A 82 16.83 22.97 14.16
CA HIS A 82 18.03 22.76 14.95
C HIS A 82 18.94 21.69 14.32
N VAL A 83 20.20 22.05 14.13
CA VAL A 83 21.26 21.13 13.75
C VAL A 83 21.93 20.67 15.04
N ASP A 84 21.84 19.40 15.35
CA ASP A 84 22.41 18.83 16.59
C ASP A 84 23.92 19.12 16.68
N THR A 85 24.36 19.53 17.84
CA THR A 85 25.80 19.71 18.12
C THR A 85 26.47 18.33 18.30
N PRO A 86 27.81 18.23 18.11
CA PRO A 86 28.53 16.98 18.31
C PRO A 86 28.32 16.35 19.69
N GLU A 87 28.14 17.17 20.73
CA GLU A 87 27.86 16.70 22.09
C GLU A 87 26.45 16.15 22.26
N GLU A 88 25.46 16.78 21.60
CA GLU A 88 24.08 16.29 21.56
C GLU A 88 23.96 15.00 20.74
N ILE A 89 24.74 14.86 19.67
CA ILE A 89 24.83 13.63 18.89
C ILE A 89 25.40 12.50 19.75
N ALA A 90 26.50 12.74 20.46
CA ALA A 90 27.12 11.74 21.32
C ALA A 90 26.22 11.31 22.51
N ALA A 91 25.48 12.25 23.12
CA ALA A 91 24.51 11.94 24.16
C ALA A 91 23.31 11.13 23.65
N LYS A 92 22.86 11.44 22.43
CA LYS A 92 21.79 10.69 21.75
C LYS A 92 22.27 9.30 21.31
N GLU A 93 23.53 9.17 20.89
CA GLU A 93 24.14 7.89 20.53
C GLU A 93 24.32 6.98 21.76
N ALA A 94 24.76 7.51 22.91
CA ALA A 94 24.87 6.75 24.14
C ALA A 94 23.50 6.26 24.65
N ALA A 95 22.48 7.11 24.63
CA ALA A 95 21.10 6.71 24.96
C ALA A 95 20.52 5.68 23.97
N LYS A 96 21.01 5.69 22.73
CA LYS A 96 20.63 4.76 21.68
C LYS A 96 21.29 3.40 21.84
N GLU A 97 22.58 3.33 22.22
CA GLU A 97 23.26 2.07 22.52
C GLU A 97 22.59 1.32 23.69
N GLU A 98 22.06 2.05 24.67
CA GLU A 98 21.32 1.48 25.79
C GLU A 98 19.95 0.91 25.33
N ALA A 99 19.27 1.55 24.37
CA ALA A 99 18.04 1.08 23.76
C ALA A 99 18.28 -0.04 22.71
N GLU A 100 19.40 -0.01 21.99
CA GLU A 100 19.79 -1.03 20.99
C GLU A 100 20.20 -2.38 21.61
N SER A 101 20.68 -2.38 22.84
CA SER A 101 20.87 -3.64 23.59
C SER A 101 19.56 -4.41 23.81
N GLN A 102 18.43 -3.71 23.68
CA GLN A 102 17.08 -4.29 23.78
C GLN A 102 16.40 -4.56 22.43
N MET A 103 16.91 -3.99 21.31
CA MET A 103 16.33 -4.12 19.98
C MET A 103 17.30 -4.73 18.94
N LYS A 104 17.50 -6.02 19.00
CA LYS A 104 18.55 -6.70 18.24
C LYS A 104 18.31 -6.87 16.72
N ASN A 105 17.27 -6.33 16.07
CA ASN A 105 16.94 -6.69 14.68
C ASN A 105 16.33 -5.59 13.79
N ASP A 106 16.64 -4.32 13.92
CA ASP A 106 16.27 -3.34 12.88
C ASP A 106 17.50 -2.90 12.06
N PRO A 107 17.67 -3.35 10.80
CA PRO A 107 18.82 -3.01 9.96
C PRO A 107 18.89 -1.54 9.55
N PHE A 108 17.87 -0.73 9.84
CA PHE A 108 17.79 0.69 9.49
C PHE A 108 17.98 1.64 10.67
N ALA A 109 18.23 1.14 11.88
CA ALA A 109 18.36 1.90 13.12
C ALA A 109 19.59 2.84 13.22
N GLY A 110 20.34 3.07 12.15
CA GLY A 110 21.65 3.76 12.19
C GLY A 110 21.72 5.17 11.59
N LYS A 111 20.81 5.60 10.72
CA LYS A 111 20.93 6.89 10.01
C LYS A 111 19.75 7.80 10.33
N LYS A 112 19.93 8.83 11.13
CA LYS A 112 18.91 9.88 11.32
C LYS A 112 18.92 10.82 10.12
N ALA A 113 17.79 10.88 9.42
CA ALA A 113 17.62 11.84 8.33
C ALA A 113 17.52 13.28 8.85
N PRO A 114 18.07 14.26 8.12
CA PRO A 114 17.92 15.69 8.44
C PRO A 114 16.44 16.09 8.49
N GLY A 115 16.09 17.02 9.38
CA GLY A 115 14.70 17.44 9.60
C GLY A 115 13.95 17.90 8.34
N TRP A 116 14.64 18.50 7.37
CA TRP A 116 14.03 18.90 6.09
C TRP A 116 13.56 17.71 5.24
N GLN A 117 14.24 16.56 5.33
CA GLN A 117 13.79 15.34 4.64
C GLN A 117 12.51 14.77 5.28
N LYS A 118 12.39 14.85 6.61
CA LYS A 118 11.13 14.49 7.29
C LYS A 118 9.99 15.41 6.86
N LEU A 119 10.24 16.72 6.74
CA LEU A 119 9.26 17.66 6.21
C LEU A 119 8.86 17.34 4.77
N LEU A 120 9.84 16.99 3.92
CA LEU A 120 9.56 16.53 2.55
C LEU A 120 8.63 15.31 2.54
N MET A 121 8.89 14.32 3.41
CA MET A 121 8.03 13.12 3.52
C MET A 121 6.64 13.45 4.05
N ILE A 122 6.49 14.42 4.95
CA ILE A 122 5.17 14.93 5.37
C ILE A 122 4.42 15.55 4.17
N CYS A 123 5.09 16.33 3.34
CA CYS A 123 4.49 16.88 2.10
C CYS A 123 4.08 15.76 1.13
N VAL A 124 4.91 14.72 0.98
CA VAL A 124 4.56 13.52 0.21
C VAL A 124 3.33 12.83 0.79
N GLY A 125 3.25 12.67 2.12
CA GLY A 125 2.08 12.11 2.80
C GLY A 125 0.79 12.90 2.50
N PHE A 126 0.83 14.25 2.59
CA PHE A 126 -0.32 15.09 2.22
C PHE A 126 -0.67 15.01 0.73
N LEU A 127 0.31 14.87 -0.15
CA LEU A 127 0.06 14.64 -1.58
C LEU A 127 -0.68 13.31 -1.80
N ILE A 128 -0.26 12.24 -1.12
CA ILE A 128 -0.92 10.93 -1.18
C ILE A 128 -2.37 11.03 -0.67
N ILE A 129 -2.60 11.70 0.47
CA ILE A 129 -3.96 11.96 0.98
C ILE A 129 -4.79 12.73 -0.04
N TYR A 130 -4.23 13.77 -0.67
CA TYR A 130 -4.93 14.52 -1.70
C TYR A 130 -5.30 13.67 -2.92
N LEU A 131 -4.42 12.76 -3.36
CA LEU A 131 -4.72 11.84 -4.45
C LEU A 131 -5.85 10.88 -4.07
N GLY A 132 -5.88 10.37 -2.84
CA GLY A 132 -6.97 9.52 -2.33
C GLY A 132 -8.27 10.29 -2.16
N ALA A 133 -8.28 11.34 -1.35
CA ALA A 133 -9.50 12.05 -0.97
C ALA A 133 -10.00 13.03 -2.05
N GLY A 134 -9.07 13.76 -2.71
CA GLY A 134 -9.42 14.82 -3.67
C GLY A 134 -9.60 14.32 -5.10
N ARG A 135 -8.89 13.26 -5.48
CA ARG A 135 -8.96 12.66 -6.84
C ARG A 135 -9.72 11.34 -6.87
N GLY A 136 -10.01 10.75 -5.71
CA GLY A 136 -10.73 9.48 -5.59
C GLY A 136 -9.90 8.27 -6.07
N PHE A 137 -8.57 8.35 -6.04
CA PHE A 137 -7.70 7.23 -6.36
C PHE A 137 -7.57 6.31 -5.16
N GLU A 138 -8.25 5.19 -5.20
CA GLU A 138 -8.29 4.15 -4.17
C GLU A 138 -8.21 4.70 -2.72
N PRO A 139 -9.28 5.38 -2.25
CA PRO A 139 -9.26 6.06 -0.95
C PRO A 139 -8.95 5.14 0.23
N LEU A 140 -9.36 3.87 0.16
CA LEU A 140 -9.15 2.88 1.23
C LEU A 140 -7.67 2.58 1.48
N LEU A 141 -6.81 2.77 0.47
CA LEU A 141 -5.37 2.53 0.60
C LEU A 141 -4.62 3.86 0.76
N LEU A 142 -4.81 4.83 -0.15
CA LEU A 142 -4.00 6.04 -0.16
C LEU A 142 -4.20 6.93 1.05
N ILE A 143 -5.43 7.03 1.58
CA ILE A 143 -5.67 7.88 2.75
C ILE A 143 -4.90 7.36 3.97
N PRO A 144 -5.03 6.08 4.39
CA PRO A 144 -4.27 5.59 5.53
C PRO A 144 -2.76 5.53 5.28
N ILE A 145 -2.29 5.22 4.05
CA ILE A 145 -0.84 5.29 3.71
C ILE A 145 -0.33 6.72 3.94
N GLY A 146 -1.03 7.72 3.42
CA GLY A 146 -0.65 9.11 3.57
C GLY A 146 -0.65 9.56 5.03
N PHE A 147 -1.66 9.19 5.82
CA PHE A 147 -1.68 9.47 7.27
C PHE A 147 -0.52 8.77 8.00
N GLY A 148 -0.27 7.48 7.74
CA GLY A 148 0.87 6.76 8.28
C GLY A 148 2.19 7.45 7.96
N THR A 149 2.35 7.92 6.69
CA THR A 149 3.52 8.68 6.25
C THR A 149 3.67 10.01 6.98
N VAL A 150 2.58 10.77 7.16
CA VAL A 150 2.63 12.03 7.91
C VAL A 150 3.03 11.76 9.36
N LEU A 151 2.34 10.83 10.03
CA LEU A 151 2.51 10.57 11.46
C LEU A 151 3.90 10.05 11.80
N VAL A 152 4.48 9.15 10.99
CA VAL A 152 5.83 8.60 11.24
C VAL A 152 6.93 9.65 11.09
N ASN A 153 6.69 10.66 10.26
CA ASN A 153 7.67 11.70 9.96
C ASN A 153 7.53 12.96 10.85
N ILE A 154 6.57 13.01 11.79
CA ILE A 154 6.48 14.11 12.76
C ILE A 154 7.69 14.02 13.71
N PRO A 155 8.59 15.02 13.71
CA PRO A 155 9.77 14.99 14.58
C PRO A 155 9.36 14.94 16.05
N GLY A 156 9.96 14.04 16.81
CA GLY A 156 9.70 13.90 18.25
C GLY A 156 8.39 13.18 18.64
N ALA A 157 7.57 12.76 17.67
CA ALA A 157 6.32 12.06 17.99
C ALA A 157 6.52 10.58 18.38
N GLY A 158 7.66 9.96 18.01
CA GLY A 158 7.96 8.57 18.36
C GLY A 158 6.97 7.53 17.81
N MET A 159 6.10 7.90 16.89
CA MET A 159 5.00 7.05 16.42
C MET A 159 5.45 5.76 15.72
N GLY A 160 6.61 5.81 15.06
CA GLY A 160 7.21 4.66 14.36
C GLY A 160 8.46 4.12 15.05
N GLU A 161 8.86 4.71 16.17
CA GLU A 161 10.10 4.40 16.88
C GLU A 161 9.81 3.62 18.16
N GLY A 162 10.64 2.63 18.47
CA GLY A 162 10.54 1.85 19.71
C GLY A 162 9.35 0.89 19.78
N PRO A 163 9.33 0.03 20.80
CA PRO A 163 8.28 -0.99 20.97
C PRO A 163 6.90 -0.39 21.26
N ASP A 164 6.85 0.84 21.81
CA ASP A 164 5.60 1.50 22.23
C ASP A 164 5.03 2.42 21.13
N GLY A 165 5.74 2.62 20.02
CA GLY A 165 5.26 3.41 18.88
C GLY A 165 4.01 2.79 18.26
N MET A 166 2.89 3.53 18.25
CA MET A 166 1.61 3.01 17.76
C MET A 166 1.71 2.42 16.34
N LEU A 167 2.41 3.10 15.43
CA LEU A 167 2.60 2.63 14.06
C LEU A 167 3.54 1.43 13.99
N HIS A 168 4.52 1.34 14.88
CA HIS A 168 5.40 0.18 15.00
C HIS A 168 4.62 -1.06 15.46
N ILE A 169 3.73 -0.89 16.45
CA ILE A 169 2.84 -1.97 16.92
C ILE A 169 1.94 -2.45 15.76
N ILE A 170 1.30 -1.54 15.02
CA ILE A 170 0.46 -1.90 13.87
C ILE A 170 1.26 -2.65 12.80
N TYR A 171 2.47 -2.18 12.49
CA TYR A 171 3.34 -2.83 11.52
C TYR A 171 3.69 -4.26 11.93
N ASN A 172 4.12 -4.47 13.17
CA ASN A 172 4.50 -5.78 13.67
C ASN A 172 3.31 -6.71 13.88
N ALA A 173 2.12 -6.16 14.16
CA ALA A 173 0.91 -6.95 14.38
C ALA A 173 0.45 -7.71 13.13
N GLY A 174 0.79 -7.23 11.92
CA GLY A 174 0.27 -7.91 10.75
C GLY A 174 0.96 -7.63 9.41
N VAL A 175 1.79 -6.59 9.30
CA VAL A 175 2.57 -6.32 8.07
C VAL A 175 3.86 -7.12 8.09
N GLY A 176 4.64 -6.96 9.15
CA GLY A 176 5.95 -7.62 9.29
C GLY A 176 5.89 -9.13 9.44
N ASN A 177 4.79 -9.68 9.95
CA ASN A 177 4.56 -11.12 10.08
C ASN A 177 3.67 -11.73 8.98
N GLU A 178 3.39 -10.99 7.91
CA GLU A 178 2.62 -11.41 6.72
C GLU A 178 1.12 -11.70 6.99
N PHE A 179 0.61 -11.47 8.20
CA PHE A 179 -0.77 -11.83 8.56
C PHE A 179 -1.81 -11.01 7.80
N PHE A 180 -1.65 -9.68 7.70
CA PHE A 180 -2.57 -8.83 6.97
C PHE A 180 -2.64 -9.15 5.47
N PRO A 181 -1.53 -9.38 4.75
CA PRO A 181 -1.57 -9.84 3.37
C PRO A 181 -2.42 -11.08 3.15
N MET A 182 -2.33 -12.07 4.04
CA MET A 182 -3.14 -13.29 3.93
C MET A 182 -4.63 -13.01 4.13
N LEU A 183 -5.00 -12.16 5.09
CA LEU A 183 -6.39 -11.74 5.30
C LEU A 183 -6.93 -10.93 4.11
N ILE A 184 -6.10 -10.10 3.47
CA ILE A 184 -6.47 -9.41 2.23
C ILE A 184 -6.78 -10.43 1.12
N PHE A 185 -5.94 -11.45 0.93
CA PHE A 185 -6.21 -12.51 -0.05
C PHE A 185 -7.53 -13.25 0.21
N MET A 186 -7.86 -13.50 1.47
CA MET A 186 -9.15 -14.09 1.86
C MET A 186 -10.32 -13.17 1.47
N GLY A 187 -10.22 -11.89 1.75
CA GLY A 187 -11.22 -10.89 1.37
C GLY A 187 -11.35 -10.75 -0.15
N ILE A 188 -10.21 -10.68 -0.89
CA ILE A 188 -10.21 -10.69 -2.35
C ILE A 188 -10.91 -11.94 -2.89
N GLY A 189 -10.67 -13.12 -2.29
CA GLY A 189 -11.36 -14.35 -2.63
C GLY A 189 -12.88 -14.25 -2.47
N ALA A 190 -13.33 -13.68 -1.35
CA ALA A 190 -14.76 -13.45 -1.10
C ALA A 190 -15.37 -12.41 -2.05
N MET A 191 -14.64 -11.37 -2.45
CA MET A 191 -15.10 -10.37 -3.42
C MET A 191 -15.12 -10.91 -4.85
N THR A 192 -14.24 -11.86 -5.19
CA THR A 192 -13.99 -12.30 -6.55
C THR A 192 -15.07 -13.26 -7.03
N ASP A 193 -15.53 -13.09 -8.29
CA ASP A 193 -16.31 -14.09 -9.02
C ASP A 193 -15.40 -14.78 -10.05
N PHE A 194 -15.14 -16.07 -9.83
CA PHE A 194 -14.40 -16.92 -10.77
C PHE A 194 -15.24 -17.30 -12.01
N GLY A 195 -16.54 -17.02 -12.00
CA GLY A 195 -17.46 -17.35 -13.11
C GLY A 195 -16.93 -16.93 -14.48
N PRO A 196 -16.48 -15.67 -14.71
CA PRO A 196 -15.95 -15.23 -15.99
C PRO A 196 -14.72 -16.03 -16.45
N LEU A 197 -13.82 -16.41 -15.54
CA LEU A 197 -12.66 -17.24 -15.85
C LEU A 197 -13.07 -18.69 -16.18
N ILE A 198 -14.00 -19.27 -15.42
CA ILE A 198 -14.54 -20.62 -15.66
C ILE A 198 -15.30 -20.66 -16.99
N ALA A 199 -16.09 -19.62 -17.30
CA ALA A 199 -16.84 -19.53 -18.54
C ALA A 199 -15.94 -19.45 -19.78
N ASN A 200 -14.78 -18.79 -19.66
CA ASN A 200 -13.83 -18.65 -20.75
C ASN A 200 -12.36 -18.79 -20.27
N PRO A 201 -11.87 -20.03 -20.06
CA PRO A 201 -10.53 -20.27 -19.53
C PRO A 201 -9.38 -19.69 -20.35
N LYS A 202 -9.61 -19.43 -21.66
CA LYS A 202 -8.62 -18.80 -22.53
C LYS A 202 -8.19 -17.41 -22.03
N MET A 203 -9.06 -16.75 -21.26
CA MET A 203 -8.76 -15.44 -20.63
C MET A 203 -7.65 -15.54 -19.59
N ALA A 204 -7.35 -16.74 -19.08
CA ALA A 204 -6.18 -16.97 -18.20
C ALA A 204 -4.85 -16.59 -18.86
N LEU A 205 -4.75 -16.74 -20.18
CA LEU A 205 -3.55 -16.35 -20.93
C LEU A 205 -3.26 -14.85 -20.83
N LEU A 206 -4.29 -14.02 -20.70
CA LEU A 206 -4.12 -12.55 -20.57
C LEU A 206 -3.52 -12.18 -19.21
N GLY A 207 -3.96 -12.84 -18.13
CA GLY A 207 -3.36 -12.69 -16.81
C GLY A 207 -1.93 -13.25 -16.76
N GLY A 208 -1.69 -14.40 -17.40
CA GLY A 208 -0.35 -14.96 -17.56
C GLY A 208 0.59 -14.01 -18.33
N ALA A 209 0.12 -13.38 -19.40
CA ALA A 209 0.91 -12.42 -20.18
C ALA A 209 1.21 -11.13 -19.41
N ALA A 210 0.35 -10.71 -18.49
CA ALA A 210 0.63 -9.56 -17.63
C ALA A 210 1.80 -9.84 -16.66
N GLN A 211 2.13 -11.12 -16.38
CA GLN A 211 3.34 -11.47 -15.60
C GLN A 211 4.64 -11.12 -16.32
N LEU A 212 4.60 -10.71 -17.60
CA LEU A 212 5.75 -10.07 -18.25
C LEU A 212 6.30 -8.90 -17.44
N GLY A 213 5.45 -8.19 -16.67
CA GLY A 213 5.90 -7.16 -15.75
C GLY A 213 6.84 -7.70 -14.67
N VAL A 214 6.54 -8.85 -14.07
CA VAL A 214 7.38 -9.50 -13.05
C VAL A 214 8.74 -9.88 -13.64
N PHE A 215 8.76 -10.57 -14.78
CA PHE A 215 10.00 -10.98 -15.43
C PHE A 215 10.81 -9.79 -15.97
N PHE A 216 10.13 -8.76 -16.49
CA PHE A 216 10.77 -7.50 -16.90
C PHE A 216 11.45 -6.82 -15.72
N THR A 217 10.80 -6.81 -14.54
CA THR A 217 11.38 -6.24 -13.33
C THR A 217 12.60 -7.03 -12.88
N LEU A 218 12.51 -8.36 -12.89
CA LEU A 218 13.65 -9.23 -12.55
C LEU A 218 14.88 -8.93 -13.44
N PHE A 219 14.65 -8.86 -14.75
CA PHE A 219 15.69 -8.48 -15.71
C PHE A 219 16.19 -7.05 -15.48
N GLY A 220 15.28 -6.11 -15.22
CA GLY A 220 15.61 -4.71 -14.96
C GLY A 220 16.47 -4.52 -13.71
N VAL A 221 16.21 -5.28 -12.63
CA VAL A 221 17.08 -5.28 -11.43
C VAL A 221 18.48 -5.81 -11.79
N GLY A 222 18.56 -6.86 -12.61
CA GLY A 222 19.86 -7.34 -13.13
C GLY A 222 20.61 -6.27 -13.91
N LEU A 223 19.91 -5.45 -14.71
CA LEU A 223 20.53 -4.33 -15.42
C LEU A 223 20.96 -3.19 -14.48
N MET A 224 20.23 -2.96 -13.39
CA MET A 224 20.59 -1.92 -12.42
C MET A 224 21.92 -2.24 -11.71
N ASN A 225 22.31 -3.48 -11.58
CA ASN A 225 23.61 -3.88 -11.02
C ASN A 225 24.82 -3.43 -11.87
N PHE A 226 24.62 -2.98 -13.12
CA PHE A 226 25.67 -2.33 -13.90
C PHE A 226 25.85 -0.84 -13.55
N ILE A 227 24.97 -0.25 -12.72
CA ILE A 227 25.08 1.14 -12.28
C ILE A 227 25.99 1.18 -11.05
N PRO A 228 27.08 1.96 -11.07
CA PRO A 228 27.97 2.06 -9.91
C PRO A 228 27.24 2.46 -8.63
N GLY A 229 27.44 1.71 -7.56
CA GLY A 229 26.80 1.96 -6.26
C GLY A 229 25.42 1.31 -6.08
N ILE A 230 24.95 0.51 -7.04
CA ILE A 230 23.74 -0.30 -6.94
C ILE A 230 24.14 -1.76 -7.03
N GLU A 231 23.89 -2.53 -5.98
CA GLU A 231 24.15 -3.97 -5.94
C GLU A 231 22.95 -4.69 -5.31
N TYR A 232 22.25 -5.49 -6.08
CA TYR A 232 21.17 -6.35 -5.60
C TYR A 232 21.58 -7.82 -5.75
N ASN A 233 21.39 -8.60 -4.71
CA ASN A 233 21.49 -10.04 -4.78
C ASN A 233 20.23 -10.66 -5.41
N MET A 234 20.27 -11.97 -5.70
CA MET A 234 19.15 -12.65 -6.36
C MET A 234 17.89 -12.74 -5.51
N PHE A 235 18.02 -12.76 -4.18
CA PHE A 235 16.87 -12.74 -3.26
C PHE A 235 16.16 -11.39 -3.34
N GLN A 236 16.93 -10.31 -3.29
CA GLN A 236 16.42 -8.94 -3.43
C GLN A 236 15.81 -8.72 -4.83
N ALA A 237 16.49 -9.22 -5.88
CA ALA A 237 15.97 -9.14 -7.24
C ALA A 237 14.62 -9.85 -7.41
N ALA A 238 14.47 -11.05 -6.83
CA ALA A 238 13.21 -11.78 -6.84
C ALA A 238 12.10 -11.07 -6.05
N ALA A 239 12.45 -10.50 -4.88
CA ALA A 239 11.50 -9.73 -4.08
C ALA A 239 11.04 -8.44 -4.79
N ILE A 240 11.95 -7.70 -5.43
CA ILE A 240 11.63 -6.50 -6.21
C ILE A 240 10.80 -6.87 -7.46
N ALA A 241 11.10 -8.02 -8.09
CA ALA A 241 10.42 -8.45 -9.31
C ALA A 241 8.90 -8.55 -9.16
N ILE A 242 8.41 -8.96 -7.99
CA ILE A 242 6.95 -9.11 -7.73
C ILE A 242 6.19 -7.78 -7.87
N ILE A 243 6.84 -6.63 -7.68
CA ILE A 243 6.21 -5.31 -7.89
C ILE A 243 5.59 -5.23 -9.29
N GLY A 244 6.24 -5.83 -10.29
CA GLY A 244 5.76 -5.86 -11.68
C GLY A 244 4.44 -6.58 -11.90
N GLY A 245 3.98 -7.41 -10.93
CA GLY A 245 2.66 -8.02 -10.93
C GLY A 245 1.53 -7.08 -10.49
N ALA A 246 1.87 -5.92 -9.90
CA ALA A 246 0.94 -4.95 -9.30
C ALA A 246 0.05 -5.57 -8.21
N ASP A 247 0.66 -6.36 -7.34
CA ASP A 247 0.01 -7.08 -6.25
C ASP A 247 0.69 -6.72 -4.92
N GLY A 248 0.08 -5.80 -4.17
CA GLY A 248 0.62 -5.30 -2.91
C GLY A 248 0.80 -6.40 -1.85
N PRO A 249 -0.24 -7.18 -1.53
CA PRO A 249 -0.17 -8.27 -0.57
C PRO A 249 0.90 -9.32 -0.91
N THR A 250 0.97 -9.76 -2.17
CA THR A 250 2.00 -10.71 -2.64
C THR A 250 3.40 -10.11 -2.52
N SER A 251 3.55 -8.81 -2.79
CA SER A 251 4.84 -8.12 -2.67
C SER A 251 5.36 -8.11 -1.23
N ILE A 252 4.49 -7.89 -0.25
CA ILE A 252 4.85 -7.99 1.17
C ILE A 252 5.23 -9.43 1.51
N TYR A 253 4.42 -10.41 1.10
CA TYR A 253 4.65 -11.82 1.40
C TYR A 253 6.01 -12.32 0.89
N VAL A 254 6.36 -11.98 -0.35
CA VAL A 254 7.65 -12.39 -0.94
C VAL A 254 8.82 -11.64 -0.32
N SER A 255 8.70 -10.33 -0.13
CA SER A 255 9.78 -9.53 0.45
C SER A 255 10.06 -9.90 1.90
N ALA A 256 9.05 -10.23 2.71
CA ALA A 256 9.23 -10.71 4.07
C ALA A 256 10.06 -12.01 4.11
N LYS A 257 9.93 -12.88 3.10
CA LYS A 257 10.65 -14.15 3.02
C LYS A 257 12.03 -14.07 2.37
N LEU A 258 12.19 -13.23 1.36
CA LEU A 258 13.40 -13.21 0.53
C LEU A 258 14.30 -12.00 0.80
N ALA A 259 13.74 -10.84 1.16
CA ALA A 259 14.46 -9.59 1.38
C ALA A 259 13.76 -8.70 2.42
N PRO A 260 13.70 -9.11 3.71
CA PRO A 260 12.99 -8.36 4.74
C PRO A 260 13.46 -6.92 4.88
N GLU A 261 14.75 -6.68 4.64
CA GLU A 261 15.37 -5.34 4.67
C GLU A 261 14.81 -4.38 3.60
N MET A 262 14.29 -4.92 2.48
CA MET A 262 13.71 -4.15 1.39
C MET A 262 12.18 -4.12 1.41
N MET A 263 11.55 -4.86 2.32
CA MET A 263 10.09 -5.02 2.37
C MET A 263 9.37 -3.68 2.42
N ALA A 264 9.89 -2.71 3.17
CA ALA A 264 9.31 -1.38 3.31
C ALA A 264 9.19 -0.67 1.95
N VAL A 265 10.27 -0.61 1.19
CA VAL A 265 10.32 0.07 -0.11
C VAL A 265 9.47 -0.68 -1.14
N ILE A 266 9.54 -2.01 -1.15
CA ILE A 266 8.77 -2.87 -2.05
C ILE A 266 7.26 -2.71 -1.77
N ALA A 267 6.85 -2.73 -0.50
CA ALA A 267 5.46 -2.54 -0.11
C ALA A 267 4.93 -1.16 -0.55
N VAL A 268 5.69 -0.10 -0.25
CA VAL A 268 5.34 1.28 -0.64
C VAL A 268 5.19 1.38 -2.16
N ALA A 269 6.14 0.87 -2.94
CA ALA A 269 6.09 0.90 -4.40
C ALA A 269 4.86 0.13 -4.90
N ALA A 270 4.66 -1.12 -4.48
CA ALA A 270 3.57 -1.97 -4.94
C ALA A 270 2.18 -1.38 -4.64
N TYR A 271 1.94 -0.90 -3.40
CA TYR A 271 0.66 -0.31 -3.02
C TYR A 271 0.41 1.05 -3.69
N SER A 272 1.47 1.87 -3.85
CA SER A 272 1.34 3.15 -4.56
C SER A 272 0.94 2.93 -6.02
N TYR A 273 1.54 1.97 -6.71
CA TYR A 273 1.17 1.68 -8.11
C TYR A 273 -0.19 1.05 -8.22
N MET A 274 -0.55 0.13 -7.33
CA MET A 274 -1.88 -0.45 -7.30
C MET A 274 -2.95 0.65 -7.14
N ALA A 275 -2.72 1.62 -6.27
CA ALA A 275 -3.64 2.75 -6.08
C ALA A 275 -3.69 3.71 -7.29
N LEU A 276 -2.60 3.83 -8.05
CA LEU A 276 -2.50 4.70 -9.23
C LEU A 276 -2.92 4.00 -10.54
N VAL A 277 -3.39 2.76 -10.51
CA VAL A 277 -3.91 2.01 -11.67
C VAL A 277 -4.85 2.85 -12.54
N PRO A 278 -5.85 3.57 -11.98
CA PRO A 278 -6.78 4.38 -12.77
C PRO A 278 -6.14 5.53 -13.55
N MET A 279 -4.93 5.93 -13.16
CA MET A 279 -4.17 6.99 -13.83
C MET A 279 -3.17 6.43 -14.84
N ILE A 280 -2.50 5.33 -14.50
CA ILE A 280 -1.39 4.77 -15.30
C ILE A 280 -1.90 3.96 -16.50
N GLN A 281 -2.94 3.13 -16.33
CA GLN A 281 -3.40 2.24 -17.38
C GLN A 281 -4.06 2.93 -18.58
N PRO A 282 -4.97 3.93 -18.43
CA PRO A 282 -5.69 4.48 -19.56
C PRO A 282 -4.81 5.05 -20.69
N PRO A 283 -3.73 5.79 -20.43
CA PRO A 283 -2.82 6.24 -21.49
C PRO A 283 -2.23 5.09 -22.31
N ILE A 284 -1.78 4.02 -21.62
CA ILE A 284 -1.19 2.84 -22.26
C ILE A 284 -2.23 2.10 -23.12
N MET A 285 -3.43 1.91 -22.57
CA MET A 285 -4.55 1.28 -23.27
C MET A 285 -4.91 2.06 -24.53
N LYS A 286 -5.00 3.40 -24.43
CA LYS A 286 -5.32 4.29 -25.55
C LYS A 286 -4.23 4.29 -26.62
N ALA A 287 -2.96 4.23 -26.23
CA ALA A 287 -1.82 4.21 -27.14
C ALA A 287 -1.70 2.87 -27.89
N LEU A 288 -1.93 1.76 -27.20
CA LEU A 288 -1.73 0.42 -27.77
C LEU A 288 -2.95 -0.13 -28.51
N THR A 289 -4.11 0.52 -28.49
CA THR A 289 -5.32 0.01 -29.16
C THR A 289 -5.88 1.02 -30.18
N THR A 290 -6.32 0.52 -31.31
CA THR A 290 -6.98 1.31 -32.35
C THR A 290 -8.46 1.60 -31.98
N LYS A 291 -9.08 2.60 -32.64
CA LYS A 291 -10.52 2.90 -32.44
C LYS A 291 -11.40 1.67 -32.72
N LYS A 292 -11.09 0.91 -33.79
CA LYS A 292 -11.83 -0.31 -34.16
C LYS A 292 -11.71 -1.41 -33.10
N GLU A 293 -10.54 -1.58 -32.52
CA GLU A 293 -10.30 -2.59 -31.47
C GLU A 293 -11.04 -2.25 -30.17
N LYS A 294 -11.11 -0.96 -29.81
CA LYS A 294 -11.79 -0.49 -28.58
C LYS A 294 -13.31 -0.72 -28.63
N THR A 295 -13.90 -0.76 -29.81
CA THR A 295 -15.34 -0.95 -30.02
C THR A 295 -15.75 -2.40 -30.28
N ILE A 296 -14.81 -3.37 -30.22
CA ILE A 296 -15.13 -4.78 -30.34
C ILE A 296 -16.09 -5.17 -29.21
N LYS A 297 -17.30 -5.64 -29.56
CA LYS A 297 -18.30 -6.14 -28.59
C LYS A 297 -18.01 -7.61 -28.28
N MET A 298 -17.96 -7.91 -26.99
CA MET A 298 -17.74 -9.28 -26.52
C MET A 298 -19.07 -10.04 -26.51
N LYS A 299 -19.03 -11.33 -26.90
CA LYS A 299 -20.19 -12.21 -26.76
C LYS A 299 -20.47 -12.49 -25.28
N GLN A 300 -21.76 -12.64 -24.95
CA GLN A 300 -22.17 -12.99 -23.60
C GLN A 300 -21.48 -14.29 -23.15
N LEU A 301 -20.99 -14.28 -21.90
CA LEU A 301 -20.38 -15.48 -21.30
C LEU A 301 -21.43 -16.56 -21.07
N ARG A 302 -21.03 -17.85 -21.17
CA ARG A 302 -21.91 -18.94 -20.82
C ARG A 302 -22.27 -18.86 -19.33
N PRO A 303 -23.48 -19.31 -18.95
CA PRO A 303 -23.83 -19.46 -17.56
C PRO A 303 -22.91 -20.52 -16.91
N VAL A 304 -22.44 -20.23 -15.70
CA VAL A 304 -21.61 -21.13 -14.90
C VAL A 304 -22.46 -21.68 -13.77
N SER A 305 -22.48 -23.01 -13.61
CA SER A 305 -23.25 -23.64 -12.57
C SER A 305 -22.67 -23.39 -11.18
N ARG A 306 -23.50 -23.49 -10.14
CA ARG A 306 -23.06 -23.35 -8.75
C ARG A 306 -22.00 -24.38 -8.38
N ILE A 307 -22.11 -25.59 -8.88
CA ILE A 307 -21.15 -26.67 -8.63
C ILE A 307 -19.78 -26.34 -9.21
N GLU A 308 -19.73 -25.80 -10.45
CA GLU A 308 -18.47 -25.35 -11.05
C GLU A 308 -17.81 -24.25 -10.20
N LYS A 309 -18.59 -23.29 -9.67
CA LYS A 309 -18.07 -22.21 -8.81
C LYS A 309 -17.55 -22.70 -7.46
N ILE A 310 -18.14 -23.76 -6.90
CA ILE A 310 -17.68 -24.36 -5.64
C ILE A 310 -16.44 -25.23 -5.87
N LEU A 311 -16.43 -26.00 -6.96
CA LEU A 311 -15.38 -26.96 -7.23
C LEU A 311 -14.08 -26.30 -7.71
N PHE A 312 -14.18 -25.18 -8.45
CA PHE A 312 -13.03 -24.51 -9.03
C PHE A 312 -11.97 -24.08 -7.98
N PRO A 313 -12.29 -23.38 -6.87
CA PRO A 313 -11.31 -23.02 -5.87
C PRO A 313 -10.70 -24.23 -5.17
N ILE A 314 -11.44 -25.32 -5.00
CA ILE A 314 -10.91 -26.57 -4.42
C ILE A 314 -9.89 -27.20 -5.36
N VAL A 315 -10.21 -27.32 -6.65
CA VAL A 315 -9.30 -27.88 -7.66
C VAL A 315 -8.04 -27.01 -7.77
N LEU A 316 -8.19 -25.67 -7.81
CA LEU A 316 -7.07 -24.75 -7.85
C LEU A 316 -6.17 -24.92 -6.62
N LEU A 317 -6.74 -25.04 -5.43
CA LEU A 317 -5.99 -25.25 -4.20
C LEU A 317 -5.22 -26.59 -4.24
N VAL A 318 -5.88 -27.68 -4.63
CA VAL A 318 -5.25 -29.02 -4.73
C VAL A 318 -4.09 -28.98 -5.72
N ILE A 319 -4.27 -28.39 -6.91
CA ILE A 319 -3.20 -28.26 -7.90
C ILE A 319 -2.03 -27.44 -7.33
N THR A 320 -2.32 -26.34 -6.64
CA THR A 320 -1.29 -25.50 -6.02
C THR A 320 -0.52 -26.26 -4.95
N LEU A 321 -1.21 -27.02 -4.07
CA LEU A 321 -0.57 -27.82 -3.04
C LEU A 321 0.37 -28.89 -3.62
N LEU A 322 -0.04 -29.50 -4.73
CA LEU A 322 0.74 -30.57 -5.37
C LEU A 322 1.94 -30.03 -6.15
N LEU A 323 1.79 -28.90 -6.83
CA LEU A 323 2.82 -28.40 -7.75
C LEU A 323 3.71 -27.32 -7.12
N LEU A 324 3.18 -26.48 -6.24
CA LEU A 324 3.85 -25.30 -5.73
C LEU A 324 3.45 -24.95 -4.29
N PRO A 325 3.82 -25.79 -3.29
CA PRO A 325 3.44 -25.57 -1.88
C PRO A 325 3.73 -24.16 -1.34
N PRO A 326 4.83 -23.46 -1.70
CA PRO A 326 5.09 -22.10 -1.20
C PRO A 326 4.06 -21.05 -1.63
N ALA A 327 3.26 -21.29 -2.68
CA ALA A 327 2.16 -20.40 -3.07
C ALA A 327 0.86 -20.68 -2.28
N ALA A 328 0.82 -21.79 -1.54
CA ALA A 328 -0.39 -22.26 -0.83
C ALA A 328 -0.95 -21.24 0.19
N PRO A 329 -0.17 -20.48 0.97
CA PRO A 329 -0.72 -19.49 1.89
C PRO A 329 -1.56 -18.43 1.19
N LEU A 330 -1.10 -17.87 0.07
CA LEU A 330 -1.82 -16.87 -0.70
C LEU A 330 -3.01 -17.45 -1.45
N ILE A 331 -2.76 -18.50 -2.27
CA ILE A 331 -3.83 -19.15 -3.07
C ILE A 331 -4.84 -19.85 -2.16
N GLY A 332 -4.39 -20.42 -1.05
CA GLY A 332 -5.28 -21.05 -0.07
C GLY A 332 -6.28 -20.07 0.54
N MET A 333 -5.82 -18.88 0.96
CA MET A 333 -6.71 -17.84 1.47
C MET A 333 -7.65 -17.29 0.40
N LEU A 334 -7.17 -17.10 -0.83
CA LEU A 334 -8.00 -16.72 -1.97
C LEU A 334 -9.11 -17.76 -2.23
N CYS A 335 -8.73 -19.03 -2.27
CA CYS A 335 -9.67 -20.14 -2.48
C CYS A 335 -10.66 -20.30 -1.32
N PHE A 336 -10.20 -20.13 -0.08
CA PHE A 336 -11.05 -20.17 1.10
C PHE A 336 -12.13 -19.08 1.06
N GLY A 337 -11.77 -17.82 0.82
CA GLY A 337 -12.74 -16.74 0.71
C GLY A 337 -13.76 -16.99 -0.41
N ASN A 338 -13.31 -17.45 -1.56
CA ASN A 338 -14.17 -17.74 -2.70
C ASN A 338 -15.09 -18.94 -2.46
N PHE A 339 -14.59 -19.99 -1.81
CA PHE A 339 -15.40 -21.15 -1.41
C PHE A 339 -16.53 -20.74 -0.47
N VAL A 340 -16.23 -19.94 0.57
CA VAL A 340 -17.23 -19.44 1.52
C VAL A 340 -18.33 -18.65 0.81
N LYS A 341 -17.95 -17.80 -0.18
CA LYS A 341 -18.91 -17.05 -1.01
C LYS A 341 -19.87 -17.97 -1.76
N ASN A 342 -19.37 -19.03 -2.39
CA ASN A 342 -20.12 -19.85 -3.32
C ASN A 342 -20.82 -21.05 -2.66
N CYS A 343 -20.44 -21.44 -1.43
CA CYS A 343 -21.04 -22.57 -0.72
C CYS A 343 -22.53 -22.34 -0.36
N GLY A 344 -22.95 -21.07 -0.21
CA GLY A 344 -24.35 -20.69 0.06
C GLY A 344 -24.87 -21.08 1.44
N ALA A 345 -24.01 -21.58 2.31
CA ALA A 345 -24.31 -21.90 3.70
C ALA A 345 -23.82 -20.85 4.69
N ALA A 346 -22.96 -19.94 4.23
CA ALA A 346 -22.23 -18.99 5.06
C ALA A 346 -22.25 -17.55 4.53
N ASP A 347 -23.39 -17.09 4.00
CA ASP A 347 -23.56 -15.76 3.39
C ASP A 347 -23.14 -14.62 4.32
N ARG A 348 -23.44 -14.74 5.63
CA ARG A 348 -23.05 -13.76 6.64
C ARG A 348 -21.53 -13.67 6.76
N LEU A 349 -20.85 -14.82 6.77
CA LEU A 349 -19.39 -14.88 6.86
C LEU A 349 -18.73 -14.31 5.59
N SER A 350 -19.27 -14.64 4.41
CA SER A 350 -18.84 -14.10 3.14
C SER A 350 -18.93 -12.57 3.12
N LYS A 351 -20.06 -12.00 3.54
CA LYS A 351 -20.24 -10.54 3.61
C LYS A 351 -19.25 -9.87 4.56
N THR A 352 -19.01 -10.47 5.74
CA THR A 352 -18.01 -9.95 6.69
C THR A 352 -16.60 -9.96 6.11
N MET A 353 -16.23 -11.03 5.38
CA MET A 353 -14.91 -11.09 4.70
C MET A 353 -14.78 -10.06 3.59
N GLU A 354 -15.85 -9.87 2.81
CA GLU A 354 -15.88 -9.00 1.64
C GLU A 354 -15.84 -7.51 2.01
N ASN A 355 -16.46 -7.13 3.13
CA ASN A 355 -16.65 -5.74 3.53
C ASN A 355 -15.87 -5.39 4.81
N GLU A 356 -16.35 -5.82 5.97
CA GLU A 356 -15.85 -5.33 7.26
C GLU A 356 -14.39 -5.75 7.49
N LEU A 357 -14.06 -7.02 7.27
CA LEU A 357 -12.70 -7.52 7.45
C LEU A 357 -11.74 -6.86 6.46
N MET A 358 -12.12 -6.79 5.17
CA MET A 358 -11.32 -6.13 4.15
C MET A 358 -11.05 -4.67 4.51
N ASN A 359 -12.05 -3.93 4.95
CA ASN A 359 -11.90 -2.53 5.33
C ASN A 359 -10.97 -2.36 6.53
N ILE A 360 -11.18 -3.14 7.61
CA ILE A 360 -10.35 -3.07 8.82
C ILE A 360 -8.90 -3.42 8.50
N VAL A 361 -8.68 -4.54 7.81
CA VAL A 361 -7.32 -5.00 7.48
C VAL A 361 -6.64 -4.05 6.50
N SER A 362 -7.38 -3.49 5.51
CA SER A 362 -6.83 -2.50 4.59
C SER A 362 -6.38 -1.22 5.29
N ILE A 363 -7.14 -0.74 6.29
CA ILE A 363 -6.76 0.43 7.10
C ILE A 363 -5.46 0.15 7.86
N LEU A 364 -5.42 -0.96 8.60
CA LEU A 364 -4.26 -1.31 9.44
C LEU A 364 -3.01 -1.58 8.58
N LEU A 365 -3.17 -2.35 7.50
CA LEU A 365 -2.08 -2.64 6.58
C LEU A 365 -1.56 -1.36 5.93
N SER A 366 -2.44 -0.48 5.46
CA SER A 366 -2.06 0.76 4.80
C SER A 366 -1.38 1.76 5.75
N LEU A 367 -1.85 1.86 7.01
CA LEU A 367 -1.16 2.63 8.05
C LEU A 367 0.23 2.05 8.33
N GLY A 368 0.33 0.71 8.44
CA GLY A 368 1.60 0.02 8.64
C GLY A 368 2.57 0.21 7.45
N VAL A 369 2.10 0.18 6.21
CA VAL A 369 2.91 0.51 5.03
C VAL A 369 3.33 1.97 5.04
N GLY A 370 2.40 2.89 5.35
CA GLY A 370 2.70 4.32 5.47
C GLY A 370 3.75 4.63 6.53
N SER A 371 3.76 3.86 7.64
CA SER A 371 4.77 4.00 8.70
C SER A 371 6.19 3.67 8.23
N GLN A 372 6.34 2.94 7.14
CA GLN A 372 7.63 2.62 6.55
C GLN A 372 8.15 3.70 5.60
N MET A 373 7.34 4.71 5.28
CA MET A 373 7.73 5.83 4.42
C MET A 373 8.54 6.87 5.18
N THR A 374 9.70 6.46 5.68
CA THR A 374 10.67 7.35 6.31
C THR A 374 11.73 7.80 5.30
N PRO A 375 12.39 8.96 5.49
CA PRO A 375 13.41 9.45 4.58
C PRO A 375 14.55 8.44 4.40
N GLU A 376 14.96 7.80 5.47
CA GLU A 376 16.06 6.83 5.50
C GLU A 376 15.81 5.66 4.54
N LYS A 377 14.55 5.20 4.49
CA LYS A 377 14.14 4.08 3.66
C LYS A 377 13.81 4.48 2.23
N ILE A 378 13.29 5.67 2.00
CA ILE A 378 12.76 6.09 0.69
C ILE A 378 13.75 6.97 -0.07
N ILE A 379 14.45 7.90 0.61
CA ILE A 379 15.32 8.89 -0.04
C ILE A 379 16.76 8.32 -0.15
N ASN A 380 16.88 7.23 -0.88
CA ASN A 380 18.19 6.69 -1.26
C ASN A 380 18.16 6.22 -2.72
N GLY A 381 19.33 6.12 -3.35
CA GLY A 381 19.44 5.80 -4.77
C GLY A 381 18.81 4.45 -5.13
N ASN A 382 18.98 3.44 -4.28
CA ASN A 382 18.42 2.10 -4.48
C ASN A 382 16.88 2.16 -4.44
N SER A 383 16.29 2.79 -3.44
CA SER A 383 14.83 2.89 -3.30
C SER A 383 14.19 3.66 -4.46
N ILE A 384 14.79 4.78 -4.88
CA ILE A 384 14.31 5.56 -6.02
C ILE A 384 14.39 4.71 -7.30
N GLY A 385 15.46 3.96 -7.49
CA GLY A 385 15.63 3.03 -8.61
C GLY A 385 14.52 1.98 -8.64
N ILE A 386 14.20 1.35 -7.50
CA ILE A 386 13.11 0.37 -7.37
C ILE A 386 11.75 1.01 -7.72
N ILE A 387 11.50 2.22 -7.23
CA ILE A 387 10.26 2.95 -7.52
C ILE A 387 10.14 3.21 -9.03
N ILE A 388 11.16 3.71 -9.69
CA ILE A 388 11.11 3.97 -11.13
C ILE A 388 10.94 2.67 -11.92
N LEU A 389 11.72 1.65 -11.58
CA LEU A 389 11.65 0.34 -12.24
C LEU A 389 10.26 -0.30 -12.10
N GLY A 390 9.67 -0.23 -10.90
CA GLY A 390 8.33 -0.75 -10.65
C GLY A 390 7.25 -0.04 -11.47
N LEU A 391 7.35 1.28 -11.65
CA LEU A 391 6.44 2.03 -12.51
C LEU A 391 6.54 1.57 -13.98
N VAL A 392 7.77 1.43 -14.49
CA VAL A 392 7.99 0.95 -15.87
C VAL A 392 7.48 -0.49 -16.02
N ALA A 393 7.76 -1.35 -15.04
CA ALA A 393 7.29 -2.73 -15.03
C ALA A 393 5.76 -2.84 -15.05
N PHE A 394 5.06 -1.98 -14.31
CA PHE A 394 3.61 -1.92 -14.34
C PHE A 394 3.07 -1.50 -15.72
N CYS A 395 3.74 -0.56 -16.39
CA CYS A 395 3.43 -0.19 -17.78
C CYS A 395 3.63 -1.39 -18.72
N VAL A 396 4.71 -2.16 -18.55
CA VAL A 396 5.02 -3.36 -19.34
C VAL A 396 3.99 -4.47 -19.07
N ALA A 397 3.60 -4.70 -17.82
CA ALA A 397 2.54 -5.67 -17.47
C ALA A 397 1.22 -5.34 -18.18
N THR A 398 0.80 -4.08 -18.11
CA THR A 398 -0.42 -3.59 -18.80
C THR A 398 -0.31 -3.79 -20.32
N ALA A 399 0.83 -3.42 -20.91
CA ALA A 399 1.09 -3.59 -22.33
C ALA A 399 1.10 -5.08 -22.73
N GLY A 400 1.74 -5.94 -21.92
CA GLY A 400 1.82 -7.38 -22.15
C GLY A 400 0.44 -8.03 -22.27
N GLY A 401 -0.47 -7.72 -21.36
CA GLY A 401 -1.85 -8.21 -21.43
C GLY A 401 -2.60 -7.74 -22.69
N ILE A 402 -2.45 -6.45 -23.07
CA ILE A 402 -3.08 -5.91 -24.28
C ILE A 402 -2.50 -6.55 -25.54
N LEU A 403 -1.19 -6.68 -25.63
CA LEU A 403 -0.50 -7.28 -26.78
C LEU A 403 -0.85 -8.75 -26.93
N MET A 404 -0.99 -9.48 -25.81
CA MET A 404 -1.45 -10.87 -25.82
C MET A 404 -2.88 -10.98 -26.34
N ALA A 405 -3.78 -10.09 -25.95
CA ALA A 405 -5.14 -10.06 -26.50
C ALA A 405 -5.14 -9.84 -28.02
N LYS A 406 -4.26 -8.95 -28.53
CA LYS A 406 -4.06 -8.75 -29.97
C LYS A 406 -3.48 -9.99 -30.65
N LEU A 407 -2.50 -10.63 -30.03
CA LEU A 407 -1.91 -11.86 -30.55
C LEU A 407 -2.96 -12.96 -30.64
N MET A 408 -3.76 -13.14 -29.58
CA MET A 408 -4.87 -14.10 -29.58
C MET A 408 -5.87 -13.83 -30.72
N ASN A 409 -6.13 -12.54 -31.01
CA ASN A 409 -7.01 -12.14 -32.09
C ASN A 409 -6.53 -12.54 -33.51
N LEU A 410 -5.26 -12.89 -33.69
CA LEU A 410 -4.75 -13.45 -34.95
C LEU A 410 -5.24 -14.89 -35.18
N PHE A 411 -5.44 -15.64 -34.09
CA PHE A 411 -5.81 -17.07 -34.12
C PHE A 411 -7.29 -17.33 -33.81
N LEU A 412 -7.96 -16.38 -33.15
CA LEU A 412 -9.35 -16.54 -32.73
C LEU A 412 -10.30 -16.16 -33.89
N LYS A 413 -11.30 -17.04 -34.14
CA LYS A 413 -12.41 -16.73 -35.05
C LYS A 413 -13.27 -15.58 -34.50
N GLU A 414 -13.51 -15.57 -33.19
CA GLU A 414 -14.24 -14.53 -32.47
C GLU A 414 -13.24 -13.62 -31.78
N LYS A 415 -13.18 -12.38 -32.25
CA LYS A 415 -12.23 -11.40 -31.71
C LYS A 415 -12.63 -10.95 -30.32
N ILE A 416 -11.66 -10.85 -29.45
CA ILE A 416 -11.78 -10.29 -28.10
C ILE A 416 -11.37 -8.81 -28.13
N ASN A 417 -11.98 -8.01 -27.24
CA ASN A 417 -11.61 -6.61 -27.11
C ASN A 417 -10.25 -6.52 -26.37
N PRO A 418 -9.19 -5.97 -27.00
CA PRO A 418 -7.86 -5.96 -26.37
C PRO A 418 -7.79 -5.15 -25.08
N LEU A 419 -8.74 -4.24 -24.83
CA LEU A 419 -8.79 -3.49 -23.57
C LEU A 419 -8.89 -4.40 -22.33
N ILE A 420 -9.55 -5.58 -22.44
CA ILE A 420 -9.64 -6.49 -21.29
C ILE A 420 -8.30 -7.11 -20.91
N GLY A 421 -7.33 -7.12 -21.83
CA GLY A 421 -5.96 -7.59 -21.56
C GLY A 421 -5.25 -6.73 -20.50
N SER A 422 -5.54 -5.42 -20.43
CA SER A 422 -4.99 -4.55 -19.39
C SER A 422 -5.43 -4.95 -17.99
N ALA A 423 -6.56 -5.67 -17.85
CA ALA A 423 -7.02 -6.19 -16.57
C ALA A 423 -6.23 -7.39 -16.07
N GLY A 424 -5.32 -7.95 -16.88
CA GLY A 424 -4.45 -9.06 -16.48
C GLY A 424 -3.48 -8.76 -15.32
N VAL A 425 -3.28 -7.50 -14.96
CA VAL A 425 -2.54 -7.13 -13.73
C VAL A 425 -3.36 -7.48 -12.49
N SER A 426 -2.68 -7.78 -11.38
CA SER A 426 -3.31 -8.33 -10.17
C SER A 426 -4.12 -7.32 -9.32
N ALA A 427 -4.28 -6.09 -9.78
CA ALA A 427 -5.06 -5.06 -9.08
C ALA A 427 -6.58 -5.33 -9.17
N VAL A 428 -7.11 -6.20 -8.34
CA VAL A 428 -8.54 -6.62 -8.32
C VAL A 428 -9.35 -5.74 -7.38
N PRO A 429 -10.56 -5.30 -7.76
CA PRO A 429 -11.17 -5.33 -9.10
C PRO A 429 -10.87 -4.08 -9.96
N MET A 430 -9.89 -3.27 -9.55
CA MET A 430 -9.63 -1.94 -10.13
C MET A 430 -9.28 -1.99 -11.61
N ALA A 431 -8.35 -2.86 -12.01
CA ALA A 431 -7.92 -2.95 -13.39
C ALA A 431 -9.08 -3.36 -14.33
N ALA A 432 -9.99 -4.23 -13.87
CA ALA A 432 -11.19 -4.57 -14.63
C ALA A 432 -12.15 -3.38 -14.78
N ARG A 433 -12.32 -2.58 -13.71
CA ARG A 433 -13.13 -1.34 -13.76
C ARG A 433 -12.54 -0.31 -14.71
N VAL A 434 -11.20 -0.16 -14.73
CA VAL A 434 -10.51 0.76 -15.64
C VAL A 434 -10.70 0.31 -17.08
N SER A 435 -10.55 -0.99 -17.37
CA SER A 435 -10.80 -1.55 -18.72
C SER A 435 -12.22 -1.26 -19.19
N ASN A 436 -13.21 -1.46 -18.33
CA ASN A 436 -14.61 -1.14 -18.62
C ASN A 436 -14.83 0.36 -18.85
N LYS A 437 -14.28 1.21 -17.99
CA LYS A 437 -14.39 2.67 -18.10
C LYS A 437 -13.85 3.17 -19.43
N VAL A 438 -12.65 2.72 -19.82
CA VAL A 438 -12.06 3.09 -21.12
C VAL A 438 -12.89 2.55 -22.29
N GLY A 439 -13.45 1.33 -22.19
CA GLY A 439 -14.36 0.79 -23.20
C GLY A 439 -15.60 1.66 -23.41
N LEU A 440 -16.26 2.07 -22.32
CA LEU A 440 -17.45 2.93 -22.34
C LEU A 440 -17.17 4.34 -22.88
N GLU A 441 -15.94 4.87 -22.78
CA GLU A 441 -15.56 6.15 -23.41
C GLU A 441 -15.66 6.11 -24.94
N TYR A 442 -15.51 4.94 -25.58
CA TYR A 442 -15.53 4.75 -27.03
C TYR A 442 -16.83 4.17 -27.56
N ASP A 443 -17.51 3.34 -26.78
CA ASP A 443 -18.85 2.79 -27.07
C ASP A 443 -19.64 2.64 -25.77
N PRO A 444 -20.60 3.54 -25.47
CA PRO A 444 -21.37 3.49 -24.22
C PRO A 444 -22.19 2.19 -24.01
N GLY A 445 -22.42 1.42 -25.09
CA GLY A 445 -23.12 0.13 -25.03
C GLY A 445 -22.17 -1.07 -24.85
N ASN A 446 -20.87 -0.86 -24.73
CA ASN A 446 -19.88 -1.95 -24.67
C ASN A 446 -19.38 -2.19 -23.25
N PHE A 447 -20.12 -2.98 -22.49
CA PHE A 447 -19.80 -3.33 -21.10
C PHE A 447 -18.76 -4.45 -21.04
N LEU A 448 -17.51 -4.10 -20.73
CA LEU A 448 -16.38 -5.03 -20.69
C LEU A 448 -16.12 -5.62 -19.30
N LEU A 449 -16.79 -5.14 -18.24
CA LEU A 449 -16.46 -5.47 -16.84
C LEU A 449 -16.40 -6.98 -16.59
N MET A 450 -17.47 -7.71 -16.96
CA MET A 450 -17.53 -9.15 -16.72
C MET A 450 -16.46 -9.92 -17.50
N HIS A 451 -16.10 -9.46 -18.69
CA HIS A 451 -15.03 -10.07 -19.49
C HIS A 451 -13.65 -9.73 -18.94
N ALA A 452 -13.45 -8.53 -18.41
CA ALA A 452 -12.20 -8.09 -17.81
C ALA A 452 -11.91 -8.76 -16.46
N MET A 453 -12.95 -9.22 -15.74
CA MET A 453 -12.77 -9.95 -14.48
C MET A 453 -12.03 -11.28 -14.68
N GLY A 454 -12.21 -11.99 -15.79
CA GLY A 454 -11.49 -13.22 -16.08
C GLY A 454 -9.96 -13.05 -16.09
N PRO A 455 -9.41 -12.18 -16.94
CA PRO A 455 -7.99 -11.81 -16.92
C PRO A 455 -7.51 -11.28 -15.56
N ASN A 456 -8.32 -10.47 -14.88
CA ASN A 456 -7.95 -9.85 -13.61
C ASN A 456 -7.72 -10.88 -12.51
N VAL A 457 -8.64 -11.84 -12.39
CA VAL A 457 -8.52 -12.95 -11.45
C VAL A 457 -7.34 -13.87 -11.79
N SER A 458 -7.14 -14.16 -13.08
CA SER A 458 -6.00 -14.97 -13.51
C SER A 458 -4.67 -14.27 -13.27
N GLY A 459 -4.64 -12.93 -13.28
CA GLY A 459 -3.49 -12.14 -12.89
C GLY A 459 -3.07 -12.39 -11.45
N VAL A 460 -4.02 -12.35 -10.50
CA VAL A 460 -3.75 -12.62 -9.07
C VAL A 460 -3.19 -14.02 -8.87
N ILE A 461 -3.82 -15.02 -9.51
CA ILE A 461 -3.33 -16.40 -9.47
C ILE A 461 -1.90 -16.46 -10.05
N GLY A 462 -1.66 -15.78 -11.17
CA GLY A 462 -0.37 -15.73 -11.84
C GLY A 462 0.73 -15.11 -10.96
N THR A 463 0.44 -14.00 -10.27
CA THR A 463 1.40 -13.34 -9.37
C THR A 463 1.67 -14.21 -8.14
N ALA A 464 0.65 -14.85 -7.55
CA ALA A 464 0.83 -15.78 -6.44
C ALA A 464 1.65 -17.03 -6.84
N ILE A 465 1.48 -17.53 -8.08
CA ILE A 465 2.31 -18.60 -8.63
C ILE A 465 3.76 -18.11 -8.81
N ALA A 466 3.97 -16.93 -9.39
CA ALA A 466 5.32 -16.36 -9.55
C ALA A 466 6.00 -16.19 -8.19
N ALA A 467 5.30 -15.72 -7.18
CA ALA A 467 5.76 -15.64 -5.79
C ALA A 467 6.19 -17.00 -5.25
N GLY A 468 5.34 -18.01 -5.42
CA GLY A 468 5.64 -19.38 -5.01
C GLY A 468 6.89 -19.94 -5.70
N VAL A 469 7.07 -19.69 -7.01
CA VAL A 469 8.26 -20.09 -7.78
C VAL A 469 9.51 -19.41 -7.20
N PHE A 470 9.47 -18.09 -6.96
CA PHE A 470 10.62 -17.38 -6.40
C PHE A 470 10.99 -17.90 -5.00
N ILE A 471 9.98 -18.09 -4.14
CA ILE A 471 10.20 -18.63 -2.79
C ILE A 471 10.77 -20.06 -2.87
N SER A 472 10.19 -20.94 -3.72
CA SER A 472 10.69 -22.31 -3.86
C SER A 472 12.12 -22.39 -4.40
N THR A 473 12.52 -21.42 -5.22
CA THR A 473 13.83 -21.36 -5.85
C THR A 473 14.90 -20.80 -4.91
N TYR A 474 14.54 -19.77 -4.16
CA TYR A 474 15.51 -18.98 -3.39
C TYR A 474 15.40 -19.16 -1.87
N ALA A 475 14.22 -19.43 -1.28
CA ALA A 475 14.07 -19.63 0.17
C ALA A 475 14.38 -21.08 0.58
N ARG A 476 15.60 -21.55 0.33
CA ARG A 476 16.09 -22.86 0.78
C ARG A 476 16.92 -22.71 2.03
#